data_bd6fc108d1e74d0b0015dc80a38d1e23
#
_entry.id   bd6fc108d1e74d0b0015dc80a38d1e23
#
_cell.length_a   1.000
_cell.length_b   1.000
_cell.length_c   1.000
_cell.angle_alpha   90.00
_cell.angle_beta   90.00
_cell.angle_gamma   90.00
#
_symmetry.space_group_name_H-M   'P 1'
#
loop_
_entity.id
_entity.type
_entity.pdbx_description
1 polymer ?
#
loop_
_entity_poly.entity_id
_entity_poly.type
_entity_poly.pdbx_seq_one_letter_code
_entity_poly.pdbx_strand_id
1 'polypeptide(L)'
;MSSARLFSLNATKEIILSAGAINTPQLLLLSGLGPAPHLASLGIPLVLDHPDIGQHLSDHPLVGSQFFVTSAADDVIDPIARNATLLAELLAEWNETHAGFLAGVGTNQVGWLRIPDGASIWDTYDDPSAGPTSPHYELLFTVSVSLYSFYLVSCPC
;
A
#
# COMPACT_ATOMS: atom_id res chain seq x y z
N MET A 1 -32.01 4.97 1.00
CA MET A 1 -30.74 5.49 1.53
C MET A 1 -30.98 5.88 2.98
N SER A 2 -30.30 5.26 3.93
CA SER A 2 -30.40 5.64 5.36
C SER A 2 -29.80 7.03 5.53
N SER A 3 -30.56 7.99 6.07
CA SER A 3 -30.03 9.30 6.39
C SER A 3 -29.03 9.17 7.53
N ALA A 4 -27.76 9.40 7.25
CA ALA A 4 -26.75 9.43 8.30
C ALA A 4 -27.10 10.54 9.31
N ARG A 5 -27.16 10.19 10.60
CA ARG A 5 -27.42 11.15 11.66
C ARG A 5 -26.16 11.96 11.92
N LEU A 6 -26.22 13.27 11.72
CA LEU A 6 -25.12 14.17 12.03
C LEU A 6 -25.02 14.41 13.53
N PHE A 7 -23.82 14.27 14.07
CA PHE A 7 -23.49 14.62 15.43
C PHE A 7 -22.48 15.76 15.42
N SER A 8 -22.63 16.73 16.31
CA SER A 8 -21.69 17.83 16.50
C SER A 8 -21.07 17.72 17.88
N LEU A 9 -19.74 17.76 17.95
CA LEU A 9 -18.95 17.75 19.18
C LEU A 9 -18.02 18.97 19.17
N ASN A 10 -17.85 19.59 20.35
CA ASN A 10 -16.92 20.69 20.51
C ASN A 10 -15.73 20.24 21.36
N ALA A 11 -14.52 20.46 20.85
CA ALA A 11 -13.29 20.25 21.61
C ALA A 11 -12.92 21.55 22.36
N THR A 12 -12.46 21.40 23.59
CA THR A 12 -12.04 22.55 24.43
C THR A 12 -10.55 22.85 24.29
N LYS A 13 -9.75 21.97 23.71
CA LYS A 13 -8.31 22.17 23.52
C LYS A 13 -7.90 22.00 22.07
N GLU A 14 -8.04 20.79 21.52
CA GLU A 14 -7.56 20.46 20.19
C GLU A 14 -8.37 19.33 19.55
N ILE A 15 -8.26 19.20 18.25
CA ILE A 15 -8.75 18.06 17.46
C ILE A 15 -7.55 17.42 16.81
N ILE A 16 -7.34 16.12 17.08
CA ILE A 16 -6.23 15.34 16.52
C ILE A 16 -6.75 14.52 15.34
N LEU A 17 -6.14 14.71 14.16
CA LEU A 17 -6.42 13.94 12.96
C LEU A 17 -5.29 12.95 12.71
N SER A 18 -5.61 11.65 12.74
CA SER A 18 -4.67 10.54 12.52
C SER A 18 -5.30 9.47 11.63
N ALA A 19 -5.88 9.89 10.50
CA ALA A 19 -6.61 9.01 9.59
C ALA A 19 -5.74 8.42 8.46
N GLY A 20 -4.41 8.53 8.56
CA GLY A 20 -3.46 8.04 7.57
C GLY A 20 -3.16 9.05 6.45
N ALA A 21 -2.24 8.69 5.56
CA ALA A 21 -1.69 9.58 4.54
C ALA A 21 -2.72 10.05 3.49
N ILE A 22 -3.79 9.31 3.29
CA ILE A 22 -4.86 9.63 2.34
C ILE A 22 -6.02 10.32 3.04
N ASN A 23 -6.52 9.74 4.12
CA ASN A 23 -7.75 10.24 4.73
C ASN A 23 -7.55 11.50 5.58
N THR A 24 -6.36 11.72 6.17
CA THR A 24 -6.08 12.96 6.93
C THR A 24 -6.16 14.18 6.02
N PRO A 25 -5.44 14.26 4.88
CA PRO A 25 -5.60 15.38 3.97
C PRO A 25 -7.01 15.47 3.36
N GLN A 26 -7.68 14.35 3.13
CA GLN A 26 -9.07 14.37 2.69
C GLN A 26 -10.00 15.08 3.69
N LEU A 27 -9.88 14.75 4.97
CA LEU A 27 -10.66 15.40 6.04
C LEU A 27 -10.37 16.90 6.13
N LEU A 28 -9.10 17.29 5.98
CA LEU A 28 -8.70 18.70 5.96
C LEU A 28 -9.31 19.44 4.76
N LEU A 29 -9.19 18.88 3.56
CA LEU A 29 -9.76 19.45 2.34
C LEU A 29 -11.28 19.60 2.44
N LEU A 30 -11.99 18.57 2.90
CA LEU A 30 -13.44 18.61 3.13
C LEU A 30 -13.85 19.64 4.20
N SER A 31 -12.93 19.95 5.10
CA SER A 31 -13.13 20.99 6.14
C SER A 31 -12.78 22.41 5.66
N GLY A 32 -12.43 22.58 4.39
CA GLY A 32 -12.07 23.87 3.81
C GLY A 32 -10.62 24.31 4.05
N LEU A 33 -9.74 23.39 4.48
CA LEU A 33 -8.31 23.66 4.66
C LEU A 33 -7.54 23.03 3.49
N GLY A 34 -6.93 23.84 2.63
CA GLY A 34 -6.19 23.34 1.47
C GLY A 34 -5.99 24.38 0.39
N PRO A 35 -5.50 24.00 -0.80
CA PRO A 35 -5.26 24.91 -1.90
C PRO A 35 -6.55 25.60 -2.35
N ALA A 36 -6.61 26.92 -2.26
CA ALA A 36 -7.81 27.69 -2.56
C ALA A 36 -8.41 27.41 -3.95
N PRO A 37 -7.63 27.33 -5.05
CA PRO A 37 -8.17 27.02 -6.38
C PRO A 37 -8.81 25.63 -6.46
N HIS A 38 -8.22 24.64 -5.75
CA HIS A 38 -8.74 23.27 -5.71
C HIS A 38 -10.08 23.22 -4.97
N LEU A 39 -10.15 23.81 -3.78
CA LEU A 39 -11.39 23.86 -3.00
C LEU A 39 -12.51 24.61 -3.74
N ALA A 40 -12.17 25.70 -4.39
CA ALA A 40 -13.13 26.46 -5.20
C ALA A 40 -13.70 25.64 -6.37
N SER A 41 -12.87 24.83 -7.04
CA SER A 41 -13.31 23.97 -8.14
C SER A 41 -14.31 22.88 -7.70
N LEU A 42 -14.28 22.51 -6.41
CA LEU A 42 -15.16 21.52 -5.80
C LEU A 42 -16.36 22.16 -5.06
N GLY A 43 -16.46 23.48 -5.06
CA GLY A 43 -17.51 24.23 -4.34
C GLY A 43 -17.38 24.13 -2.82
N ILE A 44 -16.19 23.83 -2.30
CA ILE A 44 -15.93 23.77 -0.86
C ILE A 44 -15.54 25.16 -0.37
N PRO A 45 -16.24 25.72 0.64
CA PRO A 45 -15.90 27.00 1.22
C PRO A 45 -14.48 27.00 1.82
N LEU A 46 -13.66 27.98 1.44
CA LEU A 46 -12.31 28.14 1.96
C LEU A 46 -12.34 28.59 3.41
N VAL A 47 -11.68 27.88 4.30
CA VAL A 47 -11.43 28.27 5.70
C VAL A 47 -9.97 28.71 5.87
N LEU A 48 -9.03 27.97 5.29
CA LEU A 48 -7.60 28.30 5.33
C LEU A 48 -6.95 27.87 4.00
N ASP A 49 -6.30 28.83 3.33
CA ASP A 49 -5.47 28.50 2.15
C ASP A 49 -4.13 27.92 2.60
N HIS A 50 -3.92 26.65 2.28
CA HIS A 50 -2.68 25.96 2.56
C HIS A 50 -2.31 25.06 1.37
N PRO A 51 -1.35 25.48 0.53
CA PRO A 51 -1.07 24.83 -0.75
C PRO A 51 -0.54 23.40 -0.63
N ASP A 52 0.08 23.03 0.50
CA ASP A 52 0.74 21.73 0.66
C ASP A 52 -0.21 20.62 1.15
N ILE A 53 -1.41 20.96 1.61
CA ILE A 53 -2.37 19.94 2.06
C ILE A 53 -2.84 19.09 0.89
N GLY A 54 -2.63 17.78 0.99
CA GLY A 54 -2.97 16.80 -0.04
C GLY A 54 -2.00 16.77 -1.22
N GLN A 55 -0.83 17.39 -1.08
CA GLN A 55 0.24 17.37 -2.08
C GLN A 55 1.39 16.45 -1.64
N HIS A 56 2.32 16.19 -2.58
CA HIS A 56 3.58 15.48 -2.31
C HIS A 56 3.40 14.06 -1.73
N LEU A 57 2.28 13.38 -2.06
CA LEU A 57 2.13 11.97 -1.73
C LEU A 57 3.22 11.17 -2.47
N SER A 58 4.00 10.43 -1.71
CA SER A 58 5.02 9.54 -2.23
C SER A 58 4.75 8.12 -1.75
N ASP A 59 4.87 7.16 -2.64
CA ASP A 59 4.72 5.75 -2.34
C ASP A 59 5.81 4.96 -3.07
N HIS A 60 6.02 3.70 -2.65
CA HIS A 60 6.99 2.83 -3.29
C HIS A 60 6.54 2.43 -4.70
N PRO A 61 7.35 2.66 -5.74
CA PRO A 61 7.05 2.09 -7.04
C PRO A 61 7.12 0.57 -6.97
N LEU A 62 6.07 -0.09 -7.45
CA LEU A 62 5.94 -1.54 -7.48
C LEU A 62 5.92 -2.02 -8.92
N VAL A 63 6.83 -2.94 -9.27
CA VAL A 63 6.90 -3.57 -10.58
C VAL A 63 6.71 -5.08 -10.43
N GLY A 64 5.67 -5.61 -11.05
CA GLY A 64 5.42 -7.04 -11.11
C GLY A 64 6.21 -7.71 -12.23
N SER A 65 7.03 -8.70 -11.88
CA SER A 65 7.66 -9.61 -12.85
C SER A 65 7.12 -11.01 -12.63
N GLN A 66 6.68 -11.66 -13.71
CA GLN A 66 6.00 -12.94 -13.67
C GLN A 66 6.88 -14.04 -14.25
N PHE A 67 7.01 -15.15 -13.53
CA PHE A 67 7.78 -16.29 -13.95
C PHE A 67 6.93 -17.57 -13.84
N PHE A 68 7.00 -18.40 -14.88
CA PHE A 68 6.41 -19.72 -14.83
C PHE A 68 7.36 -20.68 -14.12
N VAL A 69 6.88 -21.36 -13.13
CA VAL A 69 7.66 -22.39 -12.42
C VAL A 69 6.86 -23.68 -12.33
N THR A 70 7.57 -24.81 -12.23
CA THR A 70 6.98 -26.09 -11.91
C THR A 70 7.03 -26.27 -10.41
N SER A 71 5.86 -26.40 -9.79
CA SER A 71 5.71 -26.57 -8.35
C SER A 71 4.78 -27.74 -8.05
N ALA A 72 4.84 -28.27 -6.83
CA ALA A 72 3.82 -29.16 -6.34
C ALA A 72 2.48 -28.43 -6.17
N ALA A 73 1.37 -29.13 -6.32
CA ALA A 73 0.03 -28.51 -6.32
C ALA A 73 -0.32 -27.75 -5.02
N ASP A 74 0.35 -28.10 -3.92
CA ASP A 74 0.06 -27.54 -2.59
C ASP A 74 0.86 -26.25 -2.29
N ASP A 75 1.79 -25.88 -3.17
CA ASP A 75 2.67 -24.72 -2.95
C ASP A 75 2.12 -23.41 -3.54
N VAL A 76 0.94 -23.43 -4.16
CA VAL A 76 0.41 -22.30 -4.93
C VAL A 76 -1.01 -21.91 -4.52
N ILE A 77 -1.30 -20.63 -4.58
CA ILE A 77 -2.64 -20.06 -4.32
C ILE A 77 -3.64 -20.32 -5.46
N ASP A 78 -3.15 -20.72 -6.64
CA ASP A 78 -3.96 -20.95 -7.83
C ASP A 78 -5.17 -21.86 -7.63
N PRO A 79 -5.07 -23.00 -6.94
CA PRO A 79 -6.24 -23.84 -6.69
C PRO A 79 -7.33 -23.12 -5.91
N ILE A 80 -6.96 -22.24 -4.98
CA ILE A 80 -7.91 -21.51 -4.13
C ILE A 80 -8.67 -20.47 -4.97
N ALA A 81 -7.97 -19.73 -5.82
CA ALA A 81 -8.57 -18.70 -6.65
C ALA A 81 -9.55 -19.29 -7.71
N ARG A 82 -9.37 -20.55 -8.07
CA ARG A 82 -10.18 -21.23 -9.10
C ARG A 82 -11.21 -22.21 -8.54
N ASN A 83 -11.18 -22.48 -7.26
CA ASN A 83 -12.07 -23.43 -6.61
C ASN A 83 -12.87 -22.73 -5.49
N ALA A 84 -14.09 -22.30 -5.81
CA ALA A 84 -14.95 -21.62 -4.87
C ALA A 84 -15.32 -22.47 -3.63
N THR A 85 -15.36 -23.81 -3.77
CA THR A 85 -15.61 -24.70 -2.65
C THR A 85 -14.45 -24.70 -1.68
N LEU A 86 -13.21 -24.84 -2.19
CA LEU A 86 -12.01 -24.79 -1.37
C LEU A 86 -11.88 -23.43 -0.67
N LEU A 87 -12.14 -22.33 -1.38
CA LEU A 87 -12.14 -21.00 -0.76
C LEU A 87 -13.17 -20.90 0.38
N ALA A 88 -14.37 -21.44 0.18
CA ALA A 88 -15.40 -21.43 1.22
C ALA A 88 -15.00 -22.26 2.46
N GLU A 89 -14.36 -23.42 2.26
CA GLU A 89 -13.83 -24.25 3.34
C GLU A 89 -12.74 -23.52 4.13
N LEU A 90 -11.77 -22.89 3.44
CA LEU A 90 -10.70 -22.12 4.07
C LEU A 90 -11.22 -20.90 4.83
N LEU A 91 -12.25 -20.23 4.29
CA LEU A 91 -12.93 -19.13 4.98
C LEU A 91 -13.68 -19.62 6.24
N ALA A 92 -14.32 -20.79 6.19
CA ALA A 92 -14.98 -21.38 7.34
C ALA A 92 -13.93 -21.74 8.44
N GLU A 93 -12.83 -22.36 8.06
CA GLU A 93 -11.72 -22.66 8.99
C GLU A 93 -11.20 -21.38 9.64
N TRP A 94 -10.93 -20.33 8.85
CA TRP A 94 -10.43 -19.06 9.39
C TRP A 94 -11.45 -18.39 10.33
N ASN A 95 -12.73 -18.39 9.98
CA ASN A 95 -13.78 -17.81 10.82
C ASN A 95 -13.93 -18.54 12.17
N GLU A 96 -13.70 -19.86 12.20
CA GLU A 96 -13.83 -20.68 13.40
C GLU A 96 -12.57 -20.60 14.27
N THR A 97 -11.39 -20.65 13.65
CA THR A 97 -10.12 -20.87 14.36
C THR A 97 -9.19 -19.64 14.38
N HIS A 98 -9.42 -18.69 13.48
CA HIS A 98 -8.50 -17.57 13.16
C HIS A 98 -7.09 -18.05 12.78
N ALA A 99 -7.00 -19.26 12.23
CA ALA A 99 -5.78 -19.95 11.80
C ALA A 99 -5.96 -20.54 10.39
N GLY A 100 -5.06 -21.39 9.97
CA GLY A 100 -5.08 -22.03 8.65
C GLY A 100 -4.48 -21.16 7.55
N PHE A 101 -4.70 -21.56 6.30
CA PHE A 101 -4.07 -20.97 5.14
C PHE A 101 -4.36 -19.46 5.01
N LEU A 102 -5.58 -19.02 5.29
CA LEU A 102 -5.98 -17.60 5.17
C LEU A 102 -5.49 -16.70 6.31
N ALA A 103 -4.88 -17.26 7.35
CA ALA A 103 -4.20 -16.49 8.39
C ALA A 103 -2.79 -16.05 7.97
N GLY A 104 -2.26 -16.62 6.90
CA GLY A 104 -0.96 -16.24 6.33
C GLY A 104 -1.06 -15.03 5.40
N VAL A 105 0.09 -14.42 5.14
CA VAL A 105 0.24 -13.39 4.11
C VAL A 105 0.58 -14.06 2.77
N GLY A 106 0.08 -13.51 1.68
CA GLY A 106 0.36 -14.01 0.32
C GLY A 106 1.83 -13.90 -0.10
N THR A 107 2.64 -13.16 0.64
CA THR A 107 4.08 -13.03 0.49
C THR A 107 4.77 -13.79 1.61
N ASN A 108 5.39 -14.91 1.30
CA ASN A 108 6.03 -15.76 2.29
C ASN A 108 7.56 -15.58 2.37
N GLN A 109 8.15 -14.86 1.45
CA GLN A 109 9.56 -14.53 1.45
C GLN A 109 9.76 -13.08 0.97
N VAL A 110 10.70 -12.40 1.63
CA VAL A 110 11.09 -11.01 1.32
C VAL A 110 12.61 -10.94 1.28
N GLY A 111 13.13 -10.24 0.29
CA GLY A 111 14.57 -10.01 0.16
C GLY A 111 14.86 -8.52 -0.06
N TRP A 112 15.76 -7.96 0.74
CA TRP A 112 16.27 -6.60 0.54
C TRP A 112 17.66 -6.68 -0.08
N LEU A 113 17.82 -6.05 -1.24
CA LEU A 113 19.05 -6.14 -1.99
C LEU A 113 19.61 -4.77 -2.35
N ARG A 114 20.93 -4.74 -2.50
CA ARG A 114 21.66 -3.56 -2.93
C ARG A 114 22.29 -3.82 -4.30
N ILE A 115 22.16 -2.84 -5.19
CA ILE A 115 22.87 -2.85 -6.47
C ILE A 115 24.36 -2.67 -6.16
N PRO A 116 25.27 -3.48 -6.76
CA PRO A 116 26.70 -3.34 -6.51
C PRO A 116 27.20 -1.92 -6.82
N ASP A 117 28.13 -1.43 -6.00
CA ASP A 117 28.69 -0.07 -6.13
C ASP A 117 29.39 0.15 -7.49
N GLY A 118 29.88 -0.90 -8.15
CA GLY A 118 30.46 -0.83 -9.49
C GLY A 118 29.48 -1.06 -10.64
N ALA A 119 28.19 -1.04 -10.41
CA ALA A 119 27.21 -1.24 -11.47
C ALA A 119 27.12 0.00 -12.38
N SER A 120 27.02 -0.22 -13.70
CA SER A 120 26.98 0.85 -14.70
C SER A 120 25.81 1.83 -14.58
N ILE A 121 24.77 1.48 -13.81
CA ILE A 121 23.67 2.39 -13.52
C ILE A 121 24.16 3.65 -12.79
N TRP A 122 25.21 3.52 -11.97
CA TRP A 122 25.81 4.63 -11.21
C TRP A 122 26.62 5.60 -12.07
N ASP A 123 26.91 5.24 -13.33
CA ASP A 123 27.51 6.17 -14.29
C ASP A 123 26.51 7.25 -14.76
N THR A 124 25.22 6.99 -14.56
CA THR A 124 24.12 7.87 -15.03
C THR A 124 23.32 8.47 -13.88
N TYR A 125 23.14 7.74 -12.79
CA TYR A 125 22.32 8.13 -11.67
C TYR A 125 23.10 8.09 -10.36
N ASP A 126 22.88 9.08 -9.52
CA ASP A 126 23.40 9.06 -8.15
C ASP A 126 22.72 7.94 -7.34
N ASP A 127 23.46 7.36 -6.40
CA ASP A 127 22.91 6.38 -5.46
C ASP A 127 21.85 7.04 -4.55
N PRO A 128 20.57 6.66 -4.66
CA PRO A 128 19.51 7.28 -3.88
C PRO A 128 19.42 6.72 -2.45
N SER A 129 20.24 5.74 -2.08
CA SER A 129 20.13 5.10 -0.78
C SER A 129 20.54 6.00 0.38
N ALA A 130 19.94 5.80 1.55
CA ALA A 130 20.26 6.57 2.76
C ALA A 130 21.68 6.31 3.32
N GLY A 131 22.40 5.34 2.76
CA GLY A 131 23.77 5.02 3.17
C GLY A 131 24.30 3.72 2.57
N PRO A 132 25.58 3.42 2.77
CA PRO A 132 26.28 2.34 2.07
C PRO A 132 25.77 0.92 2.41
N THR A 133 24.98 0.77 3.44
CA THR A 133 24.37 -0.49 3.85
C THR A 133 22.85 -0.55 3.61
N SER A 134 22.24 0.55 3.12
CA SER A 134 20.82 0.59 2.83
C SER A 134 20.50 -0.17 1.55
N PRO A 135 19.44 -0.97 1.49
CA PRO A 135 19.01 -1.65 0.28
C PRO A 135 18.46 -0.63 -0.74
N HIS A 136 18.59 -0.96 -2.03
CA HIS A 136 18.00 -0.19 -3.12
C HIS A 136 16.62 -0.70 -3.52
N TYR A 137 16.37 -1.98 -3.31
CA TYR A 137 15.09 -2.59 -3.68
C TYR A 137 14.74 -3.77 -2.78
N GLU A 138 13.46 -4.00 -2.71
CA GLU A 138 12.85 -5.12 -2.01
C GLU A 138 12.26 -6.08 -3.04
N LEU A 139 12.53 -7.38 -2.87
CA LEU A 139 11.88 -8.45 -3.61
C LEU A 139 10.79 -9.06 -2.73
N LEU A 140 9.56 -8.99 -3.19
CA LEU A 140 8.44 -9.68 -2.59
C LEU A 140 8.13 -10.93 -3.42
N PHE A 141 8.34 -12.10 -2.84
CA PHE A 141 8.01 -13.36 -3.48
C PHE A 141 6.59 -13.74 -3.13
N THR A 142 5.70 -13.65 -4.10
CA THR A 142 4.31 -14.02 -3.94
C THR A 142 3.99 -15.23 -4.79
N VAL A 143 3.29 -16.17 -4.21
CA VAL A 143 2.73 -17.32 -4.89
C VAL A 143 1.31 -16.95 -5.31
N SER A 144 1.15 -16.46 -6.55
CA SER A 144 -0.13 -15.98 -7.06
C SER A 144 -0.57 -16.75 -8.29
N VAL A 145 -1.87 -16.66 -8.56
CA VAL A 145 -2.66 -17.27 -9.63
C VAL A 145 -1.89 -17.40 -10.93
N SER A 146 -1.42 -18.59 -11.25
CA SER A 146 -0.73 -18.99 -12.49
C SER A 146 0.68 -18.42 -12.69
N LEU A 147 1.17 -17.55 -11.84
CA LEU A 147 2.41 -16.82 -12.09
C LEU A 147 3.08 -16.47 -10.76
N TYR A 148 4.32 -16.86 -10.58
CA TYR A 148 5.15 -16.26 -9.54
C TYR A 148 5.36 -14.80 -9.92
N SER A 149 4.82 -13.90 -9.12
CA SER A 149 5.08 -12.48 -9.31
C SER A 149 6.15 -12.04 -8.33
N PHE A 150 7.25 -11.54 -8.85
CA PHE A 150 8.20 -10.78 -8.05
C PHE A 150 7.78 -9.31 -8.11
N TYR A 151 7.56 -8.71 -6.96
CA TYR A 151 7.36 -7.27 -6.88
C TYR A 151 8.68 -6.63 -6.49
N LEU A 152 9.15 -5.75 -7.33
CA LEU A 152 10.32 -4.94 -7.08
C LEU A 152 9.82 -3.62 -6.49
N VAL A 153 10.07 -3.43 -5.21
CA VAL A 153 9.77 -2.17 -4.53
C VAL A 153 11.08 -1.41 -4.42
N SER A 154 11.16 -0.23 -5.00
CA SER A 154 12.28 0.65 -4.73
C SER A 154 12.07 1.27 -3.35
N CYS A 155 13.10 1.25 -2.51
CA CYS A 155 13.10 2.05 -1.29
C CYS A 155 13.28 3.52 -1.68
N PRO A 156 12.31 4.40 -1.47
CA PRO A 156 12.57 5.83 -1.54
C PRO A 156 13.44 6.22 -0.34
N CYS A 157 14.45 6.95 -0.61
CA CYS A 157 15.32 7.57 0.41
C CYS A 157 14.70 8.85 0.93
#